data_8b488c5d84bcf21c127118d73668c787
#
_entry.id   8b488c5d84bcf21c127118d73668c787
#
_cell.length_a   1.000
_cell.length_b   1.000
_cell.length_c   1.000
_cell.angle_alpha   90.00
_cell.angle_beta   90.00
_cell.angle_gamma   90.00
#
_symmetry.space_group_name_H-M   'P 1'
#
loop_
_entity.id
_entity.type
_entity.pdbx_description
1 polymer ?
#
loop_
_entity_poly.entity_id
_entity_poly.type
_entity_poly.pdbx_seq_one_letter_code
_entity_poly.pdbx_strand_id
1 'polypeptide(L)'
;MRVSVCVGNYAKTPYPVPGLGMNAFCMEELCYLLKENAFLLDTSLMNDGIISWIEEECGRKQLARRLYPMVHKKGSLSVFVAEILQDTGFYDGTVIGEVERVLKQGAGLSRIEKRKSQIDYLVKKKKYMLAIREYDRLLNTWQETEKTGAVLPAAECLGAIWHNKGVALAGMMIYEKAAECFQKAYQIAGNKEDCLEYLAAMRLLLSEEAYVSLVAGHPEFYGETLELEKKMEAGERLWEEQTEYLQLHRWREMRQAGELQKYDGENDRNMLGLKEAYRSYVSEV
;
A
#
# COMPACT_ATOMS: atom_id res chain seq x y z
N MET A 1 -14.98 -2.83 16.37
CA MET A 1 -14.95 -3.88 15.32
C MET A 1 -16.27 -4.64 15.38
N ARG A 2 -17.09 -4.68 14.31
CA ARG A 2 -18.30 -5.52 14.27
C ARG A 2 -17.87 -6.91 13.80
N VAL A 3 -17.95 -7.91 14.65
CA VAL A 3 -17.79 -9.31 14.24
C VAL A 3 -19.04 -9.65 13.42
N SER A 4 -18.86 -9.90 12.13
CA SER A 4 -19.93 -10.40 11.27
C SER A 4 -19.92 -11.92 11.36
N VAL A 5 -21.01 -12.50 11.84
CA VAL A 5 -21.18 -13.96 11.87
C VAL A 5 -21.50 -14.39 10.45
N CYS A 6 -20.71 -15.30 9.86
CA CYS A 6 -21.00 -15.92 8.58
C CYS A 6 -22.33 -16.70 8.71
N VAL A 7 -23.32 -16.35 7.88
CA VAL A 7 -24.66 -16.95 7.93
C VAL A 7 -24.84 -18.01 6.83
N GLY A 8 -23.87 -18.12 5.92
CA GLY A 8 -23.90 -19.04 4.77
C GLY A 8 -23.23 -20.40 5.06
N ASN A 9 -23.20 -21.23 4.03
CA ASN A 9 -22.49 -22.51 4.06
C ASN A 9 -20.98 -22.27 4.07
N TYR A 10 -20.29 -22.89 5.02
CA TYR A 10 -18.84 -22.89 5.06
C TYR A 10 -18.29 -23.99 4.17
N ALA A 11 -17.50 -23.61 3.20
CA ALA A 11 -16.91 -24.54 2.21
C ALA A 11 -15.90 -25.47 2.87
N LYS A 12 -15.89 -26.73 2.48
CA LYS A 12 -14.87 -27.71 2.91
C LYS A 12 -13.54 -27.42 2.24
N THR A 13 -13.60 -27.04 0.97
CA THR A 13 -12.44 -26.65 0.16
C THR A 13 -12.47 -25.15 -0.09
N PRO A 14 -11.46 -24.38 0.39
CA PRO A 14 -11.44 -22.94 0.18
C PRO A 14 -11.18 -22.61 -1.30
N TYR A 15 -11.75 -21.47 -1.73
CA TYR A 15 -11.44 -20.91 -3.05
C TYR A 15 -10.23 -19.97 -2.96
N PRO A 16 -9.11 -20.29 -3.63
CA PRO A 16 -7.97 -19.39 -3.73
C PRO A 16 -8.30 -18.24 -4.68
N VAL A 17 -8.46 -17.02 -4.15
CA VAL A 17 -8.80 -15.86 -4.97
C VAL A 17 -7.59 -15.46 -5.83
N PRO A 18 -7.69 -15.54 -7.18
CA PRO A 18 -6.58 -15.23 -8.06
C PRO A 18 -6.06 -13.81 -7.85
N GLY A 19 -4.74 -13.66 -7.83
CA GLY A 19 -4.08 -12.37 -7.67
C GLY A 19 -3.99 -11.83 -6.24
N LEU A 20 -4.77 -12.36 -5.28
CA LEU A 20 -4.74 -11.90 -3.89
C LEU A 20 -3.87 -12.75 -2.97
N GLY A 21 -3.65 -14.03 -3.30
CA GLY A 21 -2.96 -14.98 -2.43
C GLY A 21 -3.74 -15.26 -1.12
N MET A 22 -5.05 -15.06 -1.14
CA MET A 22 -5.97 -15.26 -0.02
C MET A 22 -7.02 -16.30 -0.39
N ASN A 23 -7.49 -17.04 0.61
CA ASN A 23 -8.52 -18.07 0.46
C ASN A 23 -9.85 -17.57 1.02
N ALA A 24 -10.95 -17.88 0.34
CA ALA A 24 -12.31 -17.67 0.82
C ALA A 24 -12.94 -19.01 1.21
N PHE A 25 -13.54 -19.09 2.39
CA PHE A 25 -14.21 -20.29 2.93
C PHE A 25 -15.74 -20.16 2.90
N CYS A 26 -16.26 -18.98 2.66
CA CYS A 26 -17.71 -18.74 2.49
C CYS A 26 -17.96 -17.55 1.58
N MET A 27 -19.23 -17.37 1.18
CA MET A 27 -19.62 -16.27 0.28
C MET A 27 -19.35 -14.90 0.88
N GLU A 28 -19.53 -14.73 2.18
CA GLU A 28 -19.33 -13.49 2.90
C GLU A 28 -17.83 -13.10 2.93
N GLU A 29 -16.95 -14.07 3.16
CA GLU A 29 -15.49 -13.85 3.05
C GLU A 29 -15.09 -13.49 1.61
N LEU A 30 -15.65 -14.19 0.62
CA LEU A 30 -15.43 -13.85 -0.78
C LEU A 30 -15.86 -12.39 -1.05
N CYS A 31 -17.06 -12.00 -0.63
CA CYS A 31 -17.54 -10.62 -0.80
C CYS A 31 -16.64 -9.60 -0.12
N TYR A 32 -16.17 -9.89 1.10
CA TYR A 32 -15.23 -9.04 1.82
C TYR A 32 -13.90 -8.89 1.04
N LEU A 33 -13.33 -10.01 0.57
CA LEU A 33 -12.10 -9.99 -0.22
C LEU A 33 -12.26 -9.23 -1.53
N LEU A 34 -13.38 -9.41 -2.23
CA LEU A 34 -13.67 -8.72 -3.49
C LEU A 34 -13.83 -7.20 -3.28
N LYS A 35 -14.50 -6.78 -2.22
CA LYS A 35 -14.70 -5.35 -1.90
C LYS A 35 -13.40 -4.69 -1.46
N GLU A 36 -12.68 -5.28 -0.50
CA GLU A 36 -11.45 -4.68 0.05
C GLU A 36 -10.31 -4.63 -0.97
N ASN A 37 -10.34 -5.51 -1.97
CA ASN A 37 -9.27 -5.65 -2.96
C ASN A 37 -9.76 -5.42 -4.40
N ALA A 38 -10.84 -4.67 -4.59
CA ALA A 38 -11.47 -4.47 -5.90
C ALA A 38 -10.49 -4.02 -6.99
N PHE A 39 -9.56 -3.13 -6.66
CA PHE A 39 -8.55 -2.60 -7.60
C PHE A 39 -7.47 -3.64 -7.97
N LEU A 40 -7.36 -4.75 -7.23
CA LEU A 40 -6.41 -5.85 -7.50
C LEU A 40 -6.99 -6.91 -8.43
N LEU A 41 -8.32 -6.96 -8.54
CA LEU A 41 -9.00 -7.98 -9.29
C LEU A 41 -8.79 -7.81 -10.80
N ASP A 42 -8.63 -8.92 -11.48
CA ASP A 42 -8.57 -8.98 -12.93
C ASP A 42 -9.46 -10.10 -13.48
N THR A 43 -9.47 -10.25 -14.79
CA THR A 43 -10.29 -11.25 -15.46
C THR A 43 -9.95 -12.71 -15.12
N SER A 44 -8.82 -12.99 -14.45
CA SER A 44 -8.48 -14.33 -13.98
C SER A 44 -9.42 -14.85 -12.89
N LEU A 45 -10.14 -13.94 -12.20
CA LEU A 45 -11.21 -14.27 -11.28
C LEU A 45 -12.39 -14.95 -11.99
N MET A 46 -12.64 -14.58 -13.26
CA MET A 46 -13.75 -15.11 -14.05
C MET A 46 -13.38 -16.45 -14.69
N ASN A 47 -13.43 -17.52 -13.92
CA ASN A 47 -13.07 -18.88 -14.33
C ASN A 47 -14.09 -19.91 -13.87
N ASP A 48 -14.02 -21.12 -14.41
CA ASP A 48 -14.95 -22.21 -14.04
C ASP A 48 -14.78 -22.65 -12.57
N GLY A 49 -13.59 -22.47 -12.00
CA GLY A 49 -13.30 -22.85 -10.62
C GLY A 49 -14.14 -22.06 -9.61
N ILE A 50 -14.32 -20.75 -9.80
CA ILE A 50 -15.18 -19.95 -8.91
C ILE A 50 -16.66 -20.36 -9.06
N ILE A 51 -17.10 -20.69 -10.27
CA ILE A 51 -18.49 -21.10 -10.53
C ILE A 51 -18.78 -22.41 -9.83
N SER A 52 -17.92 -23.43 -10.02
CA SER A 52 -18.06 -24.74 -9.36
C SER A 52 -18.01 -24.60 -7.84
N TRP A 53 -17.11 -23.77 -7.32
CA TRP A 53 -17.00 -23.53 -5.89
C TRP A 53 -18.28 -22.86 -5.31
N ILE A 54 -18.84 -21.87 -6.01
CA ILE A 54 -20.09 -21.21 -5.62
C ILE A 54 -21.26 -22.21 -5.64
N GLU A 55 -21.31 -23.09 -6.65
CA GLU A 55 -22.39 -24.07 -6.82
C GLU A 55 -22.30 -25.21 -5.82
N GLU A 56 -21.14 -25.85 -5.73
CA GLU A 56 -20.94 -27.11 -5.02
C GLU A 56 -20.64 -26.90 -3.53
N GLU A 57 -19.73 -25.96 -3.22
CA GLU A 57 -19.29 -25.74 -1.84
C GLU A 57 -20.19 -24.73 -1.10
N CYS A 58 -20.60 -23.64 -1.76
CA CYS A 58 -21.48 -22.64 -1.14
C CYS A 58 -22.98 -22.90 -1.37
N GLY A 59 -23.36 -23.85 -2.24
CA GLY A 59 -24.76 -24.23 -2.50
C GLY A 59 -25.57 -23.18 -3.27
N ARG A 60 -24.92 -22.15 -3.85
CA ARG A 60 -25.59 -21.03 -4.55
C ARG A 60 -25.80 -21.33 -6.03
N LYS A 61 -26.57 -22.37 -6.35
CA LYS A 61 -26.82 -22.84 -7.75
C LYS A 61 -27.39 -21.77 -8.67
N GLN A 62 -28.28 -20.91 -8.18
CA GLN A 62 -28.87 -19.86 -9.01
C GLN A 62 -27.85 -18.79 -9.38
N LEU A 63 -27.00 -18.38 -8.46
CA LEU A 63 -25.89 -17.44 -8.70
C LEU A 63 -24.91 -18.05 -9.74
N ALA A 64 -24.48 -19.29 -9.55
CA ALA A 64 -23.59 -19.97 -10.48
C ALA A 64 -24.13 -19.98 -11.92
N ARG A 65 -25.43 -20.24 -12.09
CA ARG A 65 -26.11 -20.18 -13.40
C ARG A 65 -26.11 -18.78 -14.03
N ARG A 66 -26.22 -17.72 -13.23
CA ARG A 66 -26.16 -16.33 -13.73
C ARG A 66 -24.73 -15.94 -14.10
N LEU A 67 -23.72 -16.41 -13.36
CA LEU A 67 -22.32 -16.10 -13.59
C LEU A 67 -21.71 -16.88 -14.78
N TYR A 68 -22.18 -18.11 -15.03
CA TYR A 68 -21.67 -18.99 -16.09
C TYR A 68 -21.59 -18.31 -17.48
N PRO A 69 -22.63 -17.65 -18.00
CA PRO A 69 -22.54 -16.99 -19.30
C PRO A 69 -21.56 -15.81 -19.29
N MET A 70 -21.28 -15.17 -18.16
CA MET A 70 -20.34 -14.06 -18.09
C MET A 70 -18.89 -14.53 -18.27
N VAL A 71 -18.55 -15.72 -17.76
CA VAL A 71 -17.24 -16.35 -17.96
C VAL A 71 -17.03 -16.73 -19.43
N HIS A 72 -18.05 -17.36 -20.06
CA HIS A 72 -17.91 -17.95 -21.40
C HIS A 72 -18.17 -16.96 -22.56
N LYS A 73 -18.88 -15.83 -22.32
CA LYS A 73 -19.24 -14.83 -23.35
C LYS A 73 -18.49 -13.51 -23.20
N LYS A 74 -17.30 -13.49 -22.57
CA LYS A 74 -16.50 -12.30 -22.32
C LYS A 74 -17.26 -11.20 -21.57
N GLY A 75 -17.89 -11.55 -20.45
CA GLY A 75 -18.56 -10.62 -19.58
C GLY A 75 -17.60 -9.59 -18.95
N SER A 76 -18.15 -8.49 -18.43
CA SER A 76 -17.38 -7.49 -17.70
C SER A 76 -17.08 -7.98 -16.28
N LEU A 77 -15.84 -7.86 -15.84
CA LEU A 77 -15.43 -8.16 -14.48
C LEU A 77 -16.23 -7.35 -13.43
N SER A 78 -16.52 -6.08 -13.73
CA SER A 78 -17.30 -5.23 -12.82
C SER A 78 -18.73 -5.77 -12.62
N VAL A 79 -19.37 -6.23 -13.70
CA VAL A 79 -20.72 -6.80 -13.61
C VAL A 79 -20.69 -8.16 -12.91
N PHE A 80 -19.68 -8.98 -13.19
CA PHE A 80 -19.48 -10.29 -12.55
C PHE A 80 -19.34 -10.17 -11.03
N VAL A 81 -18.50 -9.25 -10.57
CA VAL A 81 -18.30 -9.00 -9.14
C VAL A 81 -19.55 -8.38 -8.50
N ALA A 82 -20.20 -7.42 -9.18
CA ALA A 82 -21.44 -6.82 -8.67
C ALA A 82 -22.53 -7.88 -8.48
N GLU A 83 -22.68 -8.83 -9.38
CA GLU A 83 -23.64 -9.94 -9.28
C GLU A 83 -23.41 -10.80 -8.02
N ILE A 84 -22.12 -11.09 -7.71
CA ILE A 84 -21.74 -11.84 -6.50
C ILE A 84 -22.09 -11.03 -5.24
N LEU A 85 -21.76 -9.73 -5.20
CA LEU A 85 -22.02 -8.88 -4.06
C LEU A 85 -23.52 -8.67 -3.82
N GLN A 86 -24.32 -8.56 -4.90
CA GLN A 86 -25.77 -8.39 -4.82
C GLN A 86 -26.47 -9.66 -4.31
N ASP A 87 -26.07 -10.85 -4.78
CA ASP A 87 -26.69 -12.13 -4.38
C ASP A 87 -26.57 -12.40 -2.88
N THR A 88 -25.46 -12.00 -2.29
CA THR A 88 -25.21 -12.20 -0.84
C THR A 88 -25.99 -11.21 0.02
N GLY A 89 -26.31 -10.02 -0.49
CA GLY A 89 -26.90 -8.94 0.29
C GLY A 89 -26.05 -8.43 1.44
N PHE A 90 -24.75 -8.76 1.43
CA PHE A 90 -23.79 -8.39 2.49
C PHE A 90 -23.45 -6.89 2.47
N TYR A 91 -23.49 -6.29 1.28
CA TYR A 91 -23.26 -4.86 1.06
C TYR A 91 -24.47 -4.20 0.43
N ASP A 92 -24.64 -2.91 0.73
CA ASP A 92 -25.66 -2.08 0.09
C ASP A 92 -25.27 -1.65 -1.33
N GLY A 93 -26.22 -1.09 -2.07
CA GLY A 93 -26.00 -0.65 -3.45
C GLY A 93 -24.95 0.44 -3.61
N THR A 94 -24.69 1.24 -2.57
CA THR A 94 -23.69 2.31 -2.59
C THR A 94 -22.28 1.71 -2.64
N VAL A 95 -22.00 0.74 -1.76
CA VAL A 95 -20.73 0.02 -1.72
C VAL A 95 -20.50 -0.78 -3.01
N ILE A 96 -21.54 -1.45 -3.53
CA ILE A 96 -21.45 -2.20 -4.79
C ILE A 96 -21.11 -1.25 -5.96
N GLY A 97 -21.75 -0.08 -6.03
CA GLY A 97 -21.46 0.94 -7.04
C GLY A 97 -20.02 1.48 -6.96
N GLU A 98 -19.45 1.63 -5.76
CA GLU A 98 -18.04 1.99 -5.58
C GLU A 98 -17.11 0.90 -6.10
N VAL A 99 -17.37 -0.36 -5.79
CA VAL A 99 -16.58 -1.50 -6.28
C VAL A 99 -16.64 -1.56 -7.81
N GLU A 100 -17.82 -1.43 -8.42
CA GLU A 100 -17.94 -1.38 -9.87
C GLU A 100 -17.14 -0.25 -10.51
N ARG A 101 -17.16 0.94 -9.92
CA ARG A 101 -16.40 2.09 -10.40
C ARG A 101 -14.90 1.81 -10.40
N VAL A 102 -14.37 1.26 -9.30
CA VAL A 102 -12.96 0.89 -9.18
C VAL A 102 -12.56 -0.15 -10.23
N LEU A 103 -13.38 -1.18 -10.43
CA LEU A 103 -13.14 -2.23 -11.43
C LEU A 103 -13.17 -1.69 -12.87
N LYS A 104 -14.08 -0.76 -13.18
CA LYS A 104 -14.15 -0.11 -14.49
C LYS A 104 -12.93 0.77 -14.76
N GLN A 105 -12.43 1.49 -13.76
CA GLN A 105 -11.20 2.28 -13.88
C GLN A 105 -9.96 1.41 -14.17
N GLY A 106 -9.89 0.19 -13.63
CA GLY A 106 -8.80 -0.75 -13.89
C GLY A 106 -8.88 -1.50 -15.22
N ALA A 107 -10.00 -1.41 -15.96
CA ALA A 107 -10.24 -2.22 -17.15
C ALA A 107 -9.30 -1.90 -18.35
N GLY A 108 -8.71 -0.68 -18.39
CA GLY A 108 -7.78 -0.25 -19.45
C GLY A 108 -6.29 -0.44 -19.12
N LEU A 109 -5.96 -0.82 -17.90
CA LEU A 109 -4.57 -0.94 -17.46
C LEU A 109 -3.90 -2.20 -18.00
N SER A 110 -2.63 -2.07 -18.41
CA SER A 110 -1.77 -3.19 -18.74
C SER A 110 -1.52 -4.10 -17.52
N ARG A 111 -1.02 -5.32 -17.76
CA ARG A 111 -0.65 -6.25 -16.67
C ARG A 111 0.39 -5.65 -15.70
N ILE A 112 1.34 -4.89 -16.23
CA ILE A 112 2.39 -4.21 -15.46
C ILE A 112 1.78 -3.12 -14.56
N GLU A 113 0.89 -2.26 -15.12
CA GLU A 113 0.23 -1.19 -14.36
C GLU A 113 -0.68 -1.74 -13.25
N LYS A 114 -1.42 -2.83 -13.53
CA LYS A 114 -2.20 -3.52 -12.50
C LYS A 114 -1.31 -4.06 -11.39
N ARG A 115 -0.21 -4.71 -11.76
CA ARG A 115 0.74 -5.24 -10.77
C ARG A 115 1.38 -4.13 -9.95
N LYS A 116 1.75 -3.01 -10.58
CA LYS A 116 2.23 -1.81 -9.88
C LYS A 116 1.21 -1.34 -8.84
N SER A 117 -0.05 -1.17 -9.23
CA SER A 117 -1.11 -0.74 -8.30
C SER A 117 -1.28 -1.68 -7.10
N GLN A 118 -1.10 -3.00 -7.31
CA GLN A 118 -1.10 -3.99 -6.23
C GLN A 118 0.02 -3.74 -5.23
N ILE A 119 1.21 -3.46 -5.74
CA ILE A 119 2.39 -3.25 -4.90
C ILE A 119 2.31 -1.89 -4.20
N ASP A 120 1.81 -0.84 -4.88
CA ASP A 120 1.56 0.48 -4.29
C ASP A 120 0.63 0.39 -3.06
N TYR A 121 -0.35 -0.49 -3.10
CA TYR A 121 -1.21 -0.77 -1.94
C TYR A 121 -0.44 -1.37 -0.77
N LEU A 122 0.54 -2.23 -1.01
CA LEU A 122 1.39 -2.77 0.07
C LEU A 122 2.19 -1.66 0.74
N VAL A 123 2.69 -0.68 -0.04
CA VAL A 123 3.37 0.51 0.49
C VAL A 123 2.42 1.33 1.35
N LYS A 124 1.20 1.59 0.86
CA LYS A 124 0.16 2.30 1.60
C LYS A 124 -0.23 1.60 2.92
N LYS A 125 -0.17 0.27 2.94
CA LYS A 125 -0.38 -0.54 4.16
C LYS A 125 0.90 -0.74 4.99
N LYS A 126 1.98 -0.02 4.67
CA LYS A 126 3.29 -0.07 5.36
C LYS A 126 3.94 -1.46 5.36
N LYS A 127 3.55 -2.35 4.41
CA LYS A 127 4.16 -3.68 4.24
C LYS A 127 5.41 -3.58 3.35
N TYR A 128 6.37 -2.76 3.78
CA TYR A 128 7.50 -2.30 2.96
C TYR A 128 8.37 -3.44 2.44
N MET A 129 8.76 -4.41 3.29
CA MET A 129 9.60 -5.55 2.87
C MET A 129 8.97 -6.35 1.72
N LEU A 130 7.65 -6.58 1.82
CA LEU A 130 6.92 -7.29 0.77
C LEU A 130 6.85 -6.45 -0.50
N ALA A 131 6.55 -5.15 -0.36
CA ALA A 131 6.49 -4.22 -1.49
C ALA A 131 7.82 -4.15 -2.25
N ILE A 132 8.95 -4.00 -1.55
CA ILE A 132 10.28 -3.93 -2.17
C ILE A 132 10.56 -5.19 -2.99
N ARG A 133 10.32 -6.38 -2.43
CA ARG A 133 10.53 -7.65 -3.14
C ARG A 133 9.64 -7.77 -4.39
N GLU A 134 8.39 -7.30 -4.31
CA GLU A 134 7.47 -7.36 -5.43
C GLU A 134 7.80 -6.30 -6.51
N TYR A 135 8.31 -5.11 -6.13
CA TYR A 135 8.86 -4.16 -7.09
C TYR A 135 10.09 -4.71 -7.80
N ASP A 136 10.99 -5.43 -7.11
CA ASP A 136 12.14 -6.07 -7.75
C ASP A 136 11.69 -7.07 -8.83
N ARG A 137 10.69 -7.89 -8.52
CA ARG A 137 10.09 -8.82 -9.49
C ARG A 137 9.45 -8.10 -10.67
N LEU A 138 8.75 -6.99 -10.39
CA LEU A 138 8.12 -6.19 -11.43
C LEU A 138 9.15 -5.52 -12.36
N LEU A 139 10.25 -5.00 -11.80
CA LEU A 139 11.35 -4.43 -12.56
C LEU A 139 12.05 -5.49 -13.44
N ASN A 140 12.25 -6.70 -12.92
CA ASN A 140 12.77 -7.81 -13.73
C ASN A 140 11.82 -8.16 -14.88
N THR A 141 10.51 -8.23 -14.62
CA THR A 141 9.49 -8.45 -15.67
C THR A 141 9.51 -7.33 -16.70
N TRP A 142 9.71 -6.08 -16.28
CA TRP A 142 9.84 -4.94 -17.20
C TRP A 142 11.03 -5.13 -18.14
N GLN A 143 12.21 -5.46 -17.60
CA GLN A 143 13.43 -5.68 -18.39
C GLN A 143 13.29 -6.86 -19.37
N GLU A 144 12.65 -7.94 -18.95
CA GLU A 144 12.38 -9.10 -19.83
C GLU A 144 11.41 -8.72 -20.95
N THR A 145 10.37 -7.95 -20.66
CA THR A 145 9.39 -7.48 -21.64
C THR A 145 10.06 -6.55 -22.65
N GLU A 146 10.93 -5.66 -22.20
CA GLU A 146 11.72 -4.77 -23.05
C GLU A 146 12.62 -5.54 -24.03
N LYS A 147 13.32 -6.56 -23.55
CA LYS A 147 14.18 -7.44 -24.37
C LYS A 147 13.39 -8.21 -25.45
N THR A 148 12.15 -8.55 -25.18
CA THR A 148 11.28 -9.27 -26.14
C THR A 148 10.63 -8.34 -27.16
N GLY A 149 10.78 -7.00 -27.03
CA GLY A 149 10.15 -6.02 -27.89
C GLY A 149 8.63 -5.92 -27.75
N ALA A 150 8.07 -6.46 -26.66
CA ALA A 150 6.64 -6.35 -26.39
C ALA A 150 6.28 -4.93 -25.92
N VAL A 151 5.00 -4.58 -26.04
CA VAL A 151 4.52 -3.22 -25.69
C VAL A 151 4.62 -3.02 -24.18
N LEU A 152 5.40 -2.02 -23.80
CA LEU A 152 5.54 -1.56 -22.42
C LEU A 152 4.62 -0.37 -22.14
N PRO A 153 4.23 -0.16 -20.87
CA PRO A 153 3.61 1.10 -20.44
C PRO A 153 4.55 2.30 -20.67
N ALA A 154 4.01 3.50 -20.58
CA ALA A 154 4.78 4.74 -20.71
C ALA A 154 5.93 4.81 -19.69
N ALA A 155 6.99 5.57 -20.00
CA ALA A 155 8.19 5.73 -19.15
C ALA A 155 7.86 6.25 -17.75
N GLU A 156 6.81 7.06 -17.62
CA GLU A 156 6.29 7.57 -16.36
C GLU A 156 5.86 6.43 -15.42
N CYS A 157 5.37 5.32 -15.97
CA CYS A 157 5.04 4.13 -15.16
C CYS A 157 6.30 3.51 -14.54
N LEU A 158 7.39 3.43 -15.29
CA LEU A 158 8.68 2.94 -14.80
C LEU A 158 9.25 3.88 -13.73
N GLY A 159 9.21 5.20 -13.98
CA GLY A 159 9.61 6.22 -12.99
C GLY A 159 8.83 6.04 -11.68
N ALA A 160 7.50 5.90 -11.77
CA ALA A 160 6.65 5.70 -10.59
C ALA A 160 6.91 4.37 -9.85
N ILE A 161 7.37 3.30 -10.55
CA ILE A 161 7.81 2.04 -9.90
C ILE A 161 9.06 2.30 -9.06
N TRP A 162 10.06 3.00 -9.62
CA TRP A 162 11.28 3.35 -8.89
C TRP A 162 10.99 4.29 -7.73
N HIS A 163 10.16 5.33 -7.93
CA HIS A 163 9.74 6.24 -6.87
C HIS A 163 9.12 5.48 -5.68
N ASN A 164 8.07 4.69 -5.93
CA ASN A 164 7.36 3.98 -4.85
C ASN A 164 8.23 2.92 -4.16
N LYS A 165 9.18 2.31 -4.88
CA LYS A 165 10.21 1.47 -4.25
C LYS A 165 11.12 2.29 -3.34
N GLY A 166 11.51 3.50 -3.75
CA GLY A 166 12.25 4.46 -2.92
C GLY A 166 11.49 4.82 -1.65
N VAL A 167 10.19 5.12 -1.76
CA VAL A 167 9.31 5.40 -0.61
C VAL A 167 9.27 4.21 0.37
N ALA A 168 9.18 2.97 -0.14
CA ALA A 168 9.19 1.78 0.71
C ALA A 168 10.53 1.61 1.45
N LEU A 169 11.66 1.87 0.79
CA LEU A 169 13.00 1.82 1.37
C LEU A 169 13.21 2.93 2.40
N ALA A 170 12.78 4.17 2.10
CA ALA A 170 12.83 5.30 3.03
C ALA A 170 11.97 5.03 4.28
N GLY A 171 10.79 4.43 4.10
CA GLY A 171 9.93 3.98 5.20
C GLY A 171 10.57 2.93 6.12
N MET A 172 11.63 2.26 5.66
CA MET A 172 12.47 1.35 6.43
C MET A 172 13.79 1.99 6.89
N MET A 173 13.96 3.30 6.68
CA MET A 173 15.18 4.07 6.98
C MET A 173 16.43 3.59 6.21
N ILE A 174 16.24 2.93 5.05
CA ILE A 174 17.34 2.50 4.17
C ILE A 174 17.59 3.61 3.13
N TYR A 175 18.06 4.77 3.61
CA TYR A 175 18.13 6.01 2.84
C TYR A 175 19.07 5.95 1.64
N GLU A 176 20.19 5.23 1.72
CA GLU A 176 21.13 5.06 0.61
C GLU A 176 20.43 4.45 -0.62
N LYS A 177 19.79 3.31 -0.43
CA LYS A 177 19.05 2.63 -1.52
C LYS A 177 17.79 3.38 -1.95
N ALA A 178 17.17 4.12 -1.03
CA ALA A 178 16.05 4.99 -1.36
C ALA A 178 16.48 6.11 -2.29
N ALA A 179 17.61 6.78 -2.00
CA ALA A 179 18.19 7.82 -2.84
C ALA A 179 18.52 7.30 -4.25
N GLU A 180 19.12 6.10 -4.37
CA GLU A 180 19.36 5.46 -5.68
C GLU A 180 18.06 5.27 -6.48
N CYS A 181 16.98 4.88 -5.80
CA CYS A 181 15.69 4.67 -6.45
C CYS A 181 15.06 5.99 -6.90
N PHE A 182 15.07 7.02 -6.08
CA PHE A 182 14.55 8.35 -6.42
C PHE A 182 15.37 9.00 -7.54
N GLN A 183 16.69 8.85 -7.53
CA GLN A 183 17.56 9.32 -8.60
C GLN A 183 17.20 8.66 -9.94
N LYS A 184 16.98 7.35 -9.96
CA LYS A 184 16.52 6.64 -11.17
C LYS A 184 15.14 7.11 -11.62
N ALA A 185 14.20 7.31 -10.68
CA ALA A 185 12.89 7.85 -11.00
C ALA A 185 12.99 9.21 -11.66
N TYR A 186 13.81 10.11 -11.11
CA TYR A 186 14.07 11.43 -11.63
C TYR A 186 14.71 11.39 -13.04
N GLN A 187 15.70 10.52 -13.25
CA GLN A 187 16.35 10.36 -14.57
C GLN A 187 15.37 9.86 -15.65
N ILE A 188 14.38 9.07 -15.28
CA ILE A 188 13.40 8.50 -16.21
C ILE A 188 12.25 9.48 -16.49
N ALA A 189 11.67 10.08 -15.44
CA ALA A 189 10.44 10.88 -15.55
C ALA A 189 10.69 12.39 -15.49
N GLY A 190 11.86 12.86 -15.03
CA GLY A 190 12.16 14.28 -14.87
C GLY A 190 11.28 15.00 -13.86
N ASN A 191 10.65 14.27 -12.94
CA ASN A 191 9.67 14.80 -12.01
C ASN A 191 10.36 15.49 -10.83
N LYS A 192 9.96 16.73 -10.52
CA LYS A 192 10.52 17.50 -9.40
C LYS A 192 10.34 16.81 -8.03
N GLU A 193 9.25 16.09 -7.86
CA GLU A 193 8.99 15.34 -6.62
C GLU A 193 10.07 14.27 -6.40
N ASP A 194 10.48 13.55 -7.45
CA ASP A 194 11.55 12.56 -7.37
C ASP A 194 12.88 13.19 -6.97
N CYS A 195 13.18 14.39 -7.46
CA CYS A 195 14.36 15.15 -7.07
C CYS A 195 14.31 15.57 -5.58
N LEU A 196 13.16 16.06 -5.11
CA LEU A 196 12.95 16.41 -3.71
C LEU A 196 13.15 15.22 -2.78
N GLU A 197 12.57 14.07 -3.12
CA GLU A 197 12.71 12.84 -2.32
C GLU A 197 14.15 12.31 -2.34
N TYR A 198 14.86 12.44 -3.47
CA TYR A 198 16.29 12.16 -3.57
C TYR A 198 17.10 13.03 -2.59
N LEU A 199 16.88 14.36 -2.64
CA LEU A 199 17.58 15.30 -1.76
C LEU A 199 17.23 15.07 -0.28
N ALA A 200 15.97 14.75 0.03
CA ALA A 200 15.55 14.41 1.38
C ALA A 200 16.27 13.14 1.90
N ALA A 201 16.36 12.10 1.08
CA ALA A 201 17.09 10.89 1.43
C ALA A 201 18.59 11.15 1.64
N MET A 202 19.21 11.98 0.78
CA MET A 202 20.62 12.37 0.92
C MET A 202 20.86 13.25 2.15
N ARG A 203 19.93 14.15 2.49
CA ARG A 203 20.00 14.99 3.70
C ARG A 203 19.95 14.17 4.99
N LEU A 204 19.21 13.05 4.97
CA LEU A 204 19.14 12.09 6.10
C LEU A 204 20.33 11.12 6.15
N LEU A 205 21.02 10.90 5.04
CA LEU A 205 22.12 9.95 4.90
C LEU A 205 23.48 10.61 5.21
N LEU A 206 23.69 11.84 4.74
CA LEU A 206 24.98 12.53 4.76
C LEU A 206 25.13 13.41 6.00
N SER A 207 26.38 13.71 6.35
CA SER A 207 26.67 14.85 7.24
C SER A 207 26.33 16.16 6.56
N GLU A 208 26.10 17.21 7.35
CA GLU A 208 25.75 18.52 6.82
C GLU A 208 26.78 19.04 5.80
N GLU A 209 28.06 18.90 6.09
CA GLU A 209 29.16 19.31 5.21
C GLU A 209 29.14 18.54 3.88
N ALA A 210 28.90 17.23 3.93
CA ALA A 210 28.83 16.38 2.73
C ALA A 210 27.60 16.70 1.88
N TYR A 211 26.46 17.00 2.53
CA TYR A 211 25.23 17.41 1.83
C TYR A 211 25.39 18.78 1.15
N VAL A 212 25.96 19.76 1.84
CA VAL A 212 26.27 21.09 1.26
C VAL A 212 27.22 20.93 0.06
N SER A 213 28.22 20.07 0.15
CA SER A 213 29.14 19.81 -0.95
C SER A 213 28.43 19.17 -2.15
N LEU A 214 27.48 18.26 -1.91
CA LEU A 214 26.66 17.64 -2.94
C LEU A 214 25.84 18.71 -3.69
N VAL A 215 25.12 19.57 -2.94
CA VAL A 215 24.28 20.63 -3.53
C VAL A 215 25.13 21.66 -4.26
N ALA A 216 26.28 22.05 -3.69
CA ALA A 216 27.19 23.00 -4.35
C ALA A 216 27.75 22.47 -5.69
N GLY A 217 27.93 21.17 -5.82
CA GLY A 217 28.33 20.53 -7.08
C GLY A 217 27.22 20.41 -8.12
N HIS A 218 25.95 20.66 -7.74
CA HIS A 218 24.77 20.46 -8.56
C HIS A 218 23.84 21.67 -8.53
N PRO A 219 24.16 22.77 -9.25
CA PRO A 219 23.35 24.00 -9.27
C PRO A 219 21.89 23.78 -9.70
N GLU A 220 21.63 22.73 -10.46
CA GLU A 220 20.30 22.32 -10.89
C GLU A 220 19.37 21.94 -9.73
N PHE A 221 19.92 21.60 -8.56
CA PHE A 221 19.15 21.21 -7.37
C PHE A 221 18.80 22.37 -6.44
N TYR A 222 19.27 23.58 -6.70
CA TYR A 222 19.09 24.72 -5.78
C TYR A 222 17.62 25.04 -5.51
N GLY A 223 16.77 24.98 -6.52
CA GLY A 223 15.34 25.24 -6.37
C GLY A 223 14.66 24.24 -5.43
N GLU A 224 14.91 22.97 -5.66
CA GLU A 224 14.38 21.86 -4.90
C GLU A 224 14.96 21.80 -3.48
N THR A 225 16.25 22.16 -3.32
CA THR A 225 16.88 22.27 -2.00
C THR A 225 16.21 23.33 -1.15
N LEU A 226 15.94 24.52 -1.69
CA LEU A 226 15.22 25.57 -0.97
C LEU A 226 13.79 25.18 -0.60
N GLU A 227 13.12 24.42 -1.46
CA GLU A 227 11.80 23.88 -1.15
C GLU A 227 11.86 22.82 -0.05
N LEU A 228 12.86 21.95 -0.08
CA LEU A 228 13.09 20.94 0.96
C LEU A 228 13.34 21.58 2.32
N GLU A 229 14.24 22.57 2.41
CA GLU A 229 14.52 23.27 3.68
C GLU A 229 13.26 23.92 4.26
N LYS A 230 12.44 24.56 3.43
CA LYS A 230 11.14 25.12 3.89
C LYS A 230 10.19 24.04 4.43
N LYS A 231 10.15 22.86 3.77
CA LYS A 231 9.33 21.73 4.25
C LYS A 231 9.86 21.15 5.56
N MET A 232 11.17 21.07 5.71
CA MET A 232 11.81 20.60 6.95
C MET A 232 11.55 21.57 8.11
N GLU A 233 11.76 22.88 7.92
CA GLU A 233 11.46 23.90 8.93
C GLU A 233 9.97 23.91 9.34
N ALA A 234 9.07 23.72 8.37
CA ALA A 234 7.65 23.61 8.66
C ALA A 234 7.33 22.35 9.46
N GLY A 235 7.97 21.23 9.10
CA GLY A 235 7.85 19.96 9.82
C GLY A 235 8.37 20.05 11.26
N GLU A 236 9.52 20.69 11.48
CA GLU A 236 10.08 20.92 12.80
C GLU A 236 9.14 21.76 13.67
N ARG A 237 8.62 22.87 13.15
CA ARG A 237 7.64 23.70 13.89
C ARG A 237 6.39 22.92 14.28
N LEU A 238 5.85 22.12 13.35
CA LEU A 238 4.69 21.27 13.63
C LEU A 238 5.02 20.17 14.66
N TRP A 239 6.24 19.64 14.65
CA TRP A 239 6.70 18.67 15.64
C TRP A 239 6.83 19.29 17.03
N GLU A 240 7.38 20.51 17.14
CA GLU A 240 7.53 21.26 18.39
C GLU A 240 6.18 21.57 19.07
N GLU A 241 5.10 21.67 18.28
CA GLU A 241 3.72 21.86 18.78
C GLU A 241 3.05 20.54 19.25
N GLN A 242 3.64 19.37 18.93
CA GLN A 242 3.05 18.09 19.32
C GLN A 242 3.17 17.80 20.81
N THR A 243 2.15 17.13 21.34
CA THR A 243 2.12 16.75 22.77
C THR A 243 3.31 15.88 23.16
N GLU A 244 3.73 15.01 22.26
CA GLU A 244 4.87 14.10 22.43
C GLU A 244 6.20 14.87 22.57
N TYR A 245 6.42 15.92 21.74
CA TYR A 245 7.60 16.78 21.84
C TYR A 245 7.61 17.52 23.15
N LEU A 246 6.50 18.17 23.52
CA LEU A 246 6.37 18.91 24.77
C LEU A 246 6.61 18.02 26.00
N GLN A 247 6.12 16.78 25.95
CA GLN A 247 6.39 15.79 27.00
C GLN A 247 7.87 15.43 27.09
N LEU A 248 8.51 15.12 25.94
CA LEU A 248 9.95 14.80 25.89
C LEU A 248 10.79 15.95 26.36
N HIS A 249 10.44 17.20 26.00
CA HIS A 249 11.12 18.41 26.44
C HIS A 249 11.01 18.59 27.95
N ARG A 250 9.81 18.47 28.52
CA ARG A 250 9.54 18.50 29.93
C ARG A 250 10.34 17.47 30.74
N TRP A 251 10.41 16.23 30.23
CA TRP A 251 11.22 15.19 30.88
C TRP A 251 12.72 15.50 30.84
N ARG A 252 13.20 16.06 29.74
CA ARG A 252 14.58 16.50 29.62
C ARG A 252 14.91 17.61 30.63
N GLU A 253 14.02 18.59 30.80
CA GLU A 253 14.14 19.66 31.78
C GLU A 253 14.17 19.13 33.23
N MET A 254 13.23 18.21 33.58
CA MET A 254 13.22 17.56 34.90
C MET A 254 14.55 16.86 35.21
N ARG A 255 15.08 16.15 34.23
CA ARG A 255 16.37 15.46 34.37
C ARG A 255 17.53 16.43 34.55
N GLN A 256 17.56 17.53 33.80
CA GLN A 256 18.58 18.58 33.92
C GLN A 256 18.49 19.33 35.23
N ALA A 257 17.29 19.57 35.76
CA ALA A 257 17.05 20.18 37.04
C ALA A 257 17.34 19.25 38.23
N GLY A 258 17.70 18.00 38.02
CA GLY A 258 17.95 17.00 39.06
C GLY A 258 16.69 16.45 39.74
N GLU A 259 15.51 16.70 39.20
CA GLU A 259 14.22 16.18 39.71
C GLU A 259 13.99 14.72 39.33
N LEU A 260 14.96 13.85 39.64
CA LEU A 260 15.01 12.46 39.18
C LEU A 260 13.78 11.64 39.62
N GLN A 261 13.27 11.81 40.85
CA GLN A 261 12.09 11.09 41.33
C GLN A 261 10.83 11.41 40.52
N LYS A 262 10.65 12.68 40.12
CA LYS A 262 9.53 13.07 39.26
C LYS A 262 9.68 12.50 37.86
N TYR A 263 10.90 12.58 37.31
CA TYR A 263 11.24 12.01 36.01
C TYR A 263 10.96 10.52 35.95
N ASP A 264 11.45 9.77 36.94
CA ASP A 264 11.24 8.30 36.99
C ASP A 264 9.74 7.95 37.12
N GLY A 265 9.01 8.68 37.99
CA GLY A 265 7.57 8.44 38.16
C GLY A 265 6.73 8.76 36.94
N GLU A 266 7.09 9.76 36.10
CA GLU A 266 6.40 10.03 34.83
C GLU A 266 6.81 9.04 33.76
N ASN A 267 8.08 8.65 33.71
CA ASN A 267 8.56 7.63 32.78
C ASN A 267 7.90 6.27 33.01
N ASP A 268 7.77 5.84 34.27
CA ASP A 268 7.08 4.59 34.63
C ASP A 268 5.61 4.62 34.22
N ARG A 269 4.90 5.74 34.43
CA ARG A 269 3.52 5.91 33.96
C ARG A 269 3.39 5.79 32.43
N ASN A 270 4.32 6.43 31.70
CA ASN A 270 4.34 6.35 30.26
C ASN A 270 4.61 4.92 29.77
N MET A 271 5.58 4.23 30.40
CA MET A 271 5.88 2.82 30.09
C MET A 271 4.69 1.90 30.36
N LEU A 272 3.93 2.14 31.43
CA LEU A 272 2.70 1.39 31.68
C LEU A 272 1.65 1.65 30.62
N GLY A 273 1.42 2.90 30.24
CA GLY A 273 0.49 3.27 29.16
C GLY A 273 0.84 2.65 27.82
N LEU A 274 2.14 2.64 27.44
CA LEU A 274 2.62 1.97 26.23
C LEU A 274 2.41 0.46 26.27
N LYS A 275 2.64 -0.19 27.42
CA LYS A 275 2.39 -1.62 27.61
C LYS A 275 0.89 -1.97 27.48
N GLU A 276 0.02 -1.13 28.03
CA GLU A 276 -1.43 -1.30 27.94
C GLU A 276 -1.92 -1.11 26.50
N ALA A 277 -1.45 -0.06 25.82
CA ALA A 277 -1.76 0.19 24.41
C ALA A 277 -1.31 -0.98 23.51
N TYR A 278 -0.11 -1.53 23.76
CA TYR A 278 0.38 -2.69 23.01
C TYR A 278 -0.47 -3.94 23.27
N ARG A 279 -0.84 -4.20 24.53
CA ARG A 279 -1.71 -5.34 24.89
C ARG A 279 -3.08 -5.23 24.23
N SER A 280 -3.70 -4.03 24.26
CA SER A 280 -4.96 -3.77 23.57
C SER A 280 -4.84 -4.04 22.07
N TYR A 281 -3.78 -3.52 21.44
CA TYR A 281 -3.53 -3.74 20.01
C TYR A 281 -3.38 -5.23 19.65
N VAL A 282 -2.65 -6.01 20.46
CA VAL A 282 -2.44 -7.46 20.24
C VAL A 282 -3.70 -8.28 20.54
N SER A 283 -4.55 -7.84 21.47
CA SER A 283 -5.81 -8.53 21.78
C SER A 283 -6.94 -8.25 20.78
N GLU A 284 -6.79 -7.24 19.92
CA GLU A 284 -7.74 -6.91 18.85
C GLU A 284 -7.37 -7.56 17.48
N VAL A 285 -6.24 -8.25 17.41
CA VAL A 285 -5.77 -9.01 16.25
C VAL A 285 -6.11 -10.48 16.40
#